data_71d39e920f3fdca1d54d26a564ec3f7a
#
_entry.id   71d39e920f3fdca1d54d26a564ec3f7a
#
_cell.length_a   1.000
_cell.length_b   1.000
_cell.length_c   1.000
_cell.angle_alpha   90.00
_cell.angle_beta   90.00
_cell.angle_gamma   90.00
#
_symmetry.space_group_name_H-M   'P 1'
#
loop_
_entity.id
_entity.type
_entity.pdbx_description
1 polymer ?
#
loop_
_entity_poly.entity_id
_entity_poly.type
_entity_poly.pdbx_seq_one_letter_code
_entity_poly.pdbx_strand_id
1 'polypeptide(L)' 'MSDVVIVSAARTPVGSFNGSFSNMSAADLGSIAIKEAINRSKIKISDVSEVIMGQVLTASCGQNPARQASINAGIPNEVT' A
#
# COMPACT_ATOMS: atom_id res chain seq x y z
N MET A 1 -13.03 -2.39 -26.27
CA MET A 1 -12.19 -3.11 -25.30
C MET A 1 -11.27 -2.13 -24.59
N SER A 2 -11.18 -2.24 -23.27
CA SER A 2 -10.33 -1.34 -22.49
C SER A 2 -8.89 -1.83 -22.47
N ASP A 3 -7.94 -0.90 -22.57
CA ASP A 3 -6.54 -1.23 -22.37
C ASP A 3 -6.22 -1.26 -20.89
N VAL A 4 -5.24 -2.08 -20.51
CA VAL A 4 -4.69 -2.08 -19.17
C VAL A 4 -3.51 -1.13 -19.13
N VAL A 5 -3.54 -0.17 -18.23
CA VAL A 5 -2.52 0.87 -18.15
C VAL A 5 -2.06 1.07 -16.71
N ILE A 6 -0.85 1.61 -16.54
CA ILE A 6 -0.35 2.05 -15.24
C ILE A 6 -0.61 3.55 -15.14
N VAL A 7 -1.34 3.99 -14.13
CA VAL A 7 -1.72 5.40 -13.97
C VAL A 7 -0.83 6.16 -12.98
N SER A 8 -0.12 5.46 -12.12
CA SER A 8 0.86 6.09 -11.22
C SER A 8 1.76 5.04 -10.59
N ALA A 9 2.81 5.50 -9.94
CA ALA A 9 3.72 4.67 -9.17
C ALA A 9 4.28 5.48 -8.01
N ALA A 10 4.54 4.82 -6.90
CA ALA A 10 5.15 5.45 -5.74
C ALA A 10 5.89 4.40 -4.92
N ARG A 11 6.95 4.84 -4.25
CA ARG A 11 7.67 4.00 -3.30
C ARG A 11 8.17 4.84 -2.15
N THR A 12 8.44 4.20 -1.02
CA THR A 12 9.22 4.82 0.05
C THR A 12 10.71 4.70 -0.27
N PRO A 13 11.57 5.52 0.34
CA PRO A 13 13.02 5.27 0.28
C PRO A 13 13.36 3.88 0.84
N VAL A 14 14.49 3.34 0.45
CA VAL A 14 15.01 2.10 1.01
C VAL A 14 15.83 2.46 2.25
N GLY A 15 15.39 1.95 3.41
CA GLY A 15 16.11 2.16 4.66
C GLY A 15 17.18 1.11 4.89
N SER A 16 18.14 1.41 5.77
CA SER A 16 19.13 0.43 6.20
C SER A 16 18.58 -0.40 7.35
N PHE A 17 19.23 -1.54 7.63
CA PHE A 17 18.86 -2.42 8.75
C PHE A 17 18.88 -1.63 10.06
N ASN A 18 17.79 -1.66 10.82
CA ASN A 18 17.61 -0.88 12.04
C ASN A 18 17.85 0.63 11.85
N GLY A 19 17.65 1.12 10.63
CA GLY A 19 17.82 2.54 10.30
C GLY A 19 16.57 3.38 10.50
N SER A 20 16.35 4.34 9.60
CA SER A 20 15.28 5.36 9.75
C SER A 20 13.87 4.79 9.85
N PHE A 21 13.62 3.59 9.32
CA PHE A 21 12.30 2.96 9.37
C PHE A 21 12.16 1.91 10.48
N SER A 22 13.08 1.88 11.44
CA SER A 22 13.06 0.85 12.49
C SER A 22 11.81 0.87 13.36
N ASN A 23 11.12 2.01 13.44
CA ASN A 23 9.89 2.18 14.22
C ASN A 23 8.62 2.03 13.37
N MET A 24 8.73 1.65 12.11
CA MET A 24 7.59 1.53 11.21
C MET A 24 7.35 0.08 10.84
N SER A 25 6.08 -0.34 10.83
CA SER A 25 5.72 -1.67 10.36
C SER A 25 5.70 -1.72 8.83
N ALA A 26 5.70 -2.93 8.26
CA ALA A 26 5.53 -3.09 6.82
C ALA A 26 4.19 -2.53 6.36
N ALA A 27 3.12 -2.70 7.17
CA ALA A 27 1.81 -2.14 6.85
C ALA A 27 1.84 -0.60 6.85
N ASP A 28 2.60 0.03 7.75
CA ASP A 28 2.76 1.48 7.76
C ASP A 28 3.43 1.97 6.48
N LEU A 29 4.51 1.34 6.07
CA LEU A 29 5.21 1.69 4.83
C LEU A 29 4.31 1.46 3.62
N GLY A 30 3.59 0.35 3.60
CA GLY A 30 2.65 0.02 2.54
C GLY A 30 1.54 1.05 2.43
N SER A 31 0.98 1.50 3.55
CA SER A 31 -0.09 2.49 3.54
C SER A 31 0.37 3.83 2.99
N ILE A 32 1.60 4.24 3.30
CA ILE A 32 2.18 5.48 2.76
C ILE A 32 2.31 5.38 1.24
N ALA A 33 2.83 4.27 0.74
CA ALA A 33 3.01 4.06 -0.71
C ALA A 33 1.66 4.02 -1.43
N ILE A 34 0.66 3.33 -0.88
CA ILE A 34 -0.68 3.25 -1.45
C ILE A 34 -1.31 4.65 -1.52
N LYS A 35 -1.25 5.38 -0.41
CA LYS A 35 -1.85 6.71 -0.32
C LYS A 35 -1.25 7.66 -1.36
N GLU A 36 0.06 7.64 -1.51
CA GLU A 36 0.73 8.49 -2.48
C GLU A 36 0.44 8.07 -3.93
N ALA A 37 0.39 6.77 -4.20
CA ALA A 37 0.06 6.27 -5.53
C ALA A 37 -1.35 6.73 -5.94
N ILE A 38 -2.32 6.65 -5.05
CA ILE A 38 -3.69 7.12 -5.30
C ILE A 38 -3.69 8.63 -5.54
N ASN A 39 -2.97 9.38 -4.70
CA ASN A 39 -2.90 10.83 -4.82
C ASN A 39 -2.32 11.24 -6.19
N ARG A 40 -1.25 10.60 -6.63
CA ARG A 40 -0.61 10.89 -7.92
C ARG A 40 -1.47 10.48 -9.11
N SER A 41 -2.27 9.42 -8.98
CA SER A 41 -3.13 8.93 -10.05
C SER A 41 -4.31 9.86 -10.32
N LYS A 42 -4.70 10.66 -9.34
CA LYS A 42 -5.86 11.57 -9.38
C LYS A 42 -7.19 10.84 -9.57
N ILE A 43 -7.24 9.55 -9.28
CA ILE A 43 -8.49 8.81 -9.22
C ILE A 43 -9.14 9.01 -7.84
N LYS A 44 -10.43 8.72 -7.75
CA LYS A 44 -11.12 8.70 -6.45
C LYS A 44 -10.75 7.41 -5.72
N ILE A 45 -10.57 7.49 -4.42
CA ILE A 45 -10.25 6.31 -3.62
C ILE A 45 -11.36 5.25 -3.72
N SER A 46 -12.60 5.68 -3.94
CA SER A 46 -13.74 4.78 -4.15
C SER A 46 -13.70 4.04 -5.50
N ASP A 47 -12.84 4.45 -6.42
CA ASP A 47 -12.67 3.77 -7.71
C ASP A 47 -11.73 2.56 -7.63
N VAL A 48 -11.08 2.35 -6.48
CA VAL A 48 -10.20 1.18 -6.28
C VAL A 48 -11.07 -0.06 -6.10
N SER A 49 -10.84 -1.08 -6.92
CA SER A 49 -11.60 -2.34 -6.84
C SER A 49 -10.89 -3.42 -6.07
N GLU A 50 -9.56 -3.40 -6.05
CA GLU A 50 -8.79 -4.47 -5.44
C GLU A 50 -7.41 -3.95 -5.03
N VAL A 51 -6.86 -4.49 -3.94
CA VAL A 51 -5.50 -4.21 -3.49
C VAL A 51 -4.73 -5.52 -3.43
N ILE A 52 -3.60 -5.58 -4.11
CA ILE A 52 -2.71 -6.73 -4.12
C ILE A 52 -1.32 -6.27 -3.68
N MET A 53 -0.79 -6.89 -2.63
CA MET A 53 0.51 -6.55 -2.08
C MET A 53 1.37 -7.79 -1.96
N GLY A 54 2.66 -7.63 -2.20
CA GLY A 54 3.62 -8.70 -2.01
C GLY A 54 4.41 -8.50 -0.72
N GLN A 55 4.74 -9.60 -0.06
CA GLN A 55 5.59 -9.59 1.12
C GLN A 55 6.28 -10.94 1.26
N VAL A 56 7.59 -10.91 1.47
CA VAL A 56 8.37 -12.14 1.57
C VAL A 56 8.26 -12.75 2.97
N LEU A 57 8.45 -11.95 4.00
CA LEU A 57 8.42 -12.41 5.39
C LEU A 57 7.29 -11.70 6.12
N THR A 58 6.31 -12.49 6.59
CA THR A 58 5.11 -11.96 7.25
C THR A 58 5.11 -12.16 8.77
N ALA A 59 6.18 -12.74 9.33
CA ALA A 59 6.27 -12.96 10.77
C ALA A 59 6.12 -11.65 11.54
N SER A 60 5.33 -11.69 12.61
CA SER A 60 5.06 -10.54 13.48
C SER A 60 4.37 -9.36 12.80
N CYS A 61 3.78 -9.56 11.61
CA CYS A 61 3.06 -8.49 10.89
C CYS A 61 1.55 -8.51 11.13
N GLY A 62 1.07 -9.46 11.95
CA GLY A 62 -0.37 -9.62 12.18
C GLY A 62 -1.05 -10.33 11.03
N GLN A 63 -2.38 -10.23 10.99
CA GLN A 63 -3.16 -10.88 9.95
C GLN A 63 -3.26 -9.97 8.73
N ASN A 64 -3.06 -10.56 7.57
CA ASN A 64 -3.24 -9.92 6.27
C ASN A 64 -2.65 -8.49 6.21
N PRO A 65 -1.32 -8.36 6.13
CA PRO A 65 -0.68 -7.04 6.07
C PRO A 65 -1.18 -6.17 4.92
N ALA A 66 -1.55 -6.75 3.78
CA ALA A 66 -2.13 -6.00 2.67
C ALA A 66 -3.43 -5.31 3.09
N ARG A 67 -4.29 -6.00 3.84
CA ARG A 67 -5.53 -5.43 4.35
C ARG A 67 -5.24 -4.30 5.34
N GLN A 68 -4.28 -4.49 6.24
CA GLN A 68 -3.86 -3.43 7.17
C GLN A 68 -3.39 -2.19 6.41
N ALA A 69 -2.54 -2.37 5.40
CA ALA A 69 -2.03 -1.25 4.61
C ALA A 69 -3.16 -0.54 3.86
N SER A 70 -4.08 -1.27 3.26
CA SER A 70 -5.17 -0.67 2.49
C SER A 70 -6.12 0.13 3.38
N ILE A 71 -6.51 -0.40 4.53
CA ILE A 71 -7.38 0.30 5.47
C ILE A 71 -6.69 1.53 6.03
N ASN A 72 -5.42 1.42 6.41
CA ASN A 72 -4.65 2.55 6.93
C ASN A 72 -4.45 3.65 5.89
N ALA A 73 -4.45 3.31 4.61
CA ALA A 73 -4.36 4.28 3.52
C ALA A 73 -5.70 4.96 3.21
N GLY A 74 -6.78 4.49 3.82
CA GLY A 74 -8.12 5.07 3.62
C GLY A 74 -8.94 4.39 2.54
N ILE A 75 -8.50 3.24 2.03
CA ILE A 75 -9.26 2.46 1.05
C ILE A 75 -10.56 1.98 1.70
N PRO A 76 -11.72 2.09 1.02
CA PRO A 76 -12.99 1.64 1.60
C PRO A 76 -13.00 0.17 2.02
N ASN A 77 -13.76 -0.14 3.06
CA ASN A 77 -13.79 -1.50 3.64
C ASN A 77 -14.27 -2.58 2.67
N GLU A 78 -15.11 -2.23 1.69
CA GLU A 78 -15.64 -3.17 0.72
C GLU A 78 -14.67 -3.55 -0.39
N VAL A 79 -13.52 -2.88 -0.48
CA VAL A 79 -12.49 -3.22 -1.47
C VAL A 79 -11.73 -4.48 -1.02
N THR A 80 -11.57 -5.42 -1.91
CA THR A 80 -10.86 -6.68 -1.63
C THR A 80 -9.35 -6.56 -1.80
#